data_23742b3f0e56c145d65b93fac985ba7e
#
_entry.id   23742b3f0e56c145d65b93fac985ba7e
#
_cell.length_a   1.000
_cell.length_b   1.000
_cell.length_c   1.000
_cell.angle_alpha   90.00
_cell.angle_beta   90.00
_cell.angle_gamma   90.00
#
_symmetry.space_group_name_H-M   'P 1'
#
loop_
_entity.id
_entity.type
_entity.pdbx_description
1 polymer ?
#
loop_
_entity_poly.entity_id
_entity_poly.type
_entity_poly.pdbx_seq_one_letter_code
_entity_poly.pdbx_strand_id
1 'polypeptide(L)'
;MQDQYSRTQLLLGKEAMEKLHNSRVAVFGIGGVGGYTVEALARSGVGALDLIDDDKVCLTNLNRQIVATRKTVGQYKVDVAEQRIHEIDPNIKVTTYKIFFTPETQDQFDFT
;
A
#
# COMPACT_ATOMS: atom_id res chain seq x y z
N MET A 1 11.12 -9.79 -22.51
CA MET A 1 11.49 -8.45 -21.99
C MET A 1 11.55 -8.51 -20.47
N GLN A 2 12.61 -7.99 -19.89
CA GLN A 2 12.74 -7.94 -18.43
C GLN A 2 12.09 -6.68 -17.89
N ASP A 3 11.42 -6.82 -16.75
CA ASP A 3 10.87 -5.73 -15.99
C ASP A 3 11.25 -5.87 -14.51
N GLN A 4 10.72 -5.01 -13.66
CA GLN A 4 11.06 -5.01 -12.24
C GLN A 4 10.63 -6.29 -11.51
N TYR A 5 9.73 -7.09 -12.09
CA TYR A 5 9.22 -8.32 -11.49
C TYR A 5 9.84 -9.60 -12.07
N SER A 6 10.77 -9.48 -13.01
CA SER A 6 11.34 -10.63 -13.72
C SER A 6 11.98 -11.65 -12.80
N ARG A 7 12.69 -11.20 -11.78
CA ARG A 7 13.33 -12.12 -10.81
C ARG A 7 12.33 -12.84 -9.94
N THR A 8 11.27 -12.14 -9.52
CA THR A 8 10.17 -12.74 -8.77
C THR A 8 9.49 -13.81 -9.62
N GLN A 9 9.29 -13.54 -10.91
CA GLN A 9 8.71 -14.50 -11.85
C GLN A 9 9.55 -15.75 -11.99
N LEU A 10 10.88 -15.65 -11.93
CA LEU A 10 11.76 -16.83 -11.97
C LEU A 10 11.51 -17.77 -10.79
N LEU A 11 11.14 -17.22 -9.63
CA LEU A 11 10.85 -18.01 -8.44
C LEU A 11 9.42 -18.54 -8.39
N LEU A 12 8.45 -17.70 -8.75
CA LEU A 12 7.03 -18.00 -8.57
C LEU A 12 6.36 -18.55 -9.82
N GLY A 13 6.92 -18.26 -11.00
CA GLY A 13 6.34 -18.65 -12.28
C GLY A 13 5.36 -17.59 -12.81
N LYS A 14 5.12 -17.67 -14.12
CA LYS A 14 4.28 -16.70 -14.83
C LYS A 14 2.84 -16.69 -14.33
N GLU A 15 2.26 -17.87 -14.07
CA GLU A 15 0.88 -17.99 -13.61
C GLU A 15 0.68 -17.32 -12.26
N ALA A 16 1.61 -17.53 -11.32
CA ALA A 16 1.54 -16.90 -9.99
C ALA A 16 1.68 -15.39 -10.10
N MET A 17 2.56 -14.89 -10.98
CA MET A 17 2.70 -13.44 -11.20
C MET A 17 1.44 -12.83 -11.79
N GLU A 18 0.77 -13.52 -12.72
CA GLU A 18 -0.51 -13.03 -13.25
C GLU A 18 -1.58 -12.95 -12.17
N LYS A 19 -1.63 -13.92 -11.26
CA LYS A 19 -2.55 -13.88 -10.11
C LYS A 19 -2.25 -12.69 -9.21
N LEU A 20 -0.98 -12.39 -8.93
CA LEU A 20 -0.59 -11.23 -8.13
C LEU A 20 -1.01 -9.92 -8.82
N HIS A 21 -0.72 -9.77 -10.11
CA HIS A 21 -1.10 -8.58 -10.86
C HIS A 21 -2.61 -8.35 -10.93
N ASN A 22 -3.39 -9.42 -10.82
CA ASN A 22 -4.85 -9.35 -10.83
C ASN A 22 -5.45 -9.31 -9.42
N SER A 23 -4.63 -9.33 -8.39
CA SER A 23 -5.09 -9.30 -7.00
C SER A 23 -5.29 -7.88 -6.48
N ARG A 24 -6.25 -7.74 -5.58
CA ARG A 24 -6.55 -6.52 -4.85
C ARG A 24 -6.47 -6.81 -3.36
N VAL A 25 -5.73 -6.02 -2.61
CA VAL A 25 -5.52 -6.22 -1.17
C VAL A 25 -5.88 -4.94 -0.42
N ALA A 26 -6.67 -5.08 0.63
CA ALA A 26 -6.98 -3.98 1.54
C ALA A 26 -6.04 -4.02 2.74
N VAL A 27 -5.44 -2.88 3.08
CA VAL A 27 -4.55 -2.75 4.23
C VAL A 27 -5.16 -1.75 5.21
N PHE A 28 -5.46 -2.21 6.40
CA PHE A 28 -6.05 -1.42 7.47
C PHE A 28 -4.94 -0.97 8.42
N GLY A 29 -4.71 0.33 8.52
CA GLY A 29 -3.62 0.89 9.29
C GLY A 29 -2.30 0.94 8.53
N ILE A 30 -1.77 2.13 8.29
CA ILE A 30 -0.59 2.35 7.43
C ILE A 30 0.68 2.63 8.24
N GLY A 31 0.56 2.80 9.54
CA GLY A 31 1.72 2.94 10.42
C GLY A 31 2.30 1.58 10.80
N GLY A 32 3.52 1.56 11.33
CA GLY A 32 4.13 0.34 11.85
C GLY A 32 4.15 -0.80 10.83
N VAL A 33 3.57 -1.94 11.20
CA VAL A 33 3.53 -3.14 10.34
C VAL A 33 2.80 -2.89 9.03
N GLY A 34 1.71 -2.11 9.05
CA GLY A 34 0.93 -1.82 7.84
C GLY A 34 1.75 -1.11 6.76
N GLY A 35 2.62 -0.19 7.13
CA GLY A 35 3.50 0.50 6.18
C GLY A 35 4.47 -0.45 5.49
N TYR A 36 5.08 -1.35 6.22
CA TYR A 36 5.97 -2.38 5.65
C TYR A 36 5.20 -3.38 4.79
N THR A 37 3.98 -3.73 5.20
CA THR A 37 3.11 -4.63 4.42
C THR A 37 2.78 -4.03 3.05
N VAL A 38 2.42 -2.76 3.00
CA VAL A 38 2.14 -2.04 1.74
C VAL A 38 3.37 -2.08 0.82
N GLU A 39 4.54 -1.77 1.37
CA GLU A 39 5.80 -1.79 0.60
C GLU A 39 6.07 -3.18 0.02
N ALA A 40 5.93 -4.23 0.84
CA ALA A 40 6.17 -5.60 0.41
C ALA A 40 5.19 -6.03 -0.69
N LEU A 41 3.90 -5.70 -0.55
CA LEU A 41 2.88 -6.05 -1.53
C LEU A 41 3.13 -5.33 -2.87
N ALA A 42 3.47 -4.04 -2.82
CA ALA A 42 3.77 -3.27 -4.03
C ALA A 42 4.97 -3.84 -4.78
N ARG A 43 6.04 -4.17 -4.06
CA ARG A 43 7.26 -4.73 -4.66
C ARG A 43 7.09 -6.15 -5.15
N SER A 44 6.10 -6.88 -4.63
CA SER A 44 5.81 -8.25 -5.04
C SER A 44 4.95 -8.35 -6.29
N GLY A 45 4.30 -7.26 -6.71
CA GLY A 45 3.53 -7.25 -7.94
C GLY A 45 2.02 -7.31 -7.77
N VAL A 46 1.50 -7.02 -6.58
CA VAL A 46 0.05 -6.88 -6.36
C VAL A 46 -0.48 -5.74 -7.22
N GLY A 47 -1.56 -5.99 -7.96
CA GLY A 47 -2.07 -5.04 -8.96
C GLY A 47 -2.91 -3.91 -8.41
N ALA A 48 -3.54 -4.08 -7.25
CA ALA A 48 -4.37 -3.05 -6.62
C ALA A 48 -4.27 -3.09 -5.11
N LEU A 49 -4.24 -1.93 -4.49
CA LEU A 49 -4.17 -1.77 -3.04
C LEU A 49 -5.22 -0.77 -2.58
N ASP A 50 -5.97 -1.14 -1.57
CA ASP A 50 -6.86 -0.23 -0.84
C ASP A 50 -6.21 0.11 0.50
N LEU A 51 -6.00 1.39 0.77
CA LEU A 51 -5.31 1.86 1.96
C LEU A 51 -6.29 2.58 2.88
N ILE A 52 -6.42 2.09 4.09
CA ILE A 52 -7.41 2.59 5.06
C ILE A 52 -6.70 3.06 6.32
N ASP A 53 -6.70 4.36 6.57
CA ASP A 53 -6.14 4.97 7.78
C ASP A 53 -6.61 6.41 7.86
N ASP A 54 -6.96 6.90 9.05
CA ASP A 54 -7.38 8.28 9.23
C ASP A 54 -6.28 9.18 9.80
N ASP A 55 -5.13 8.61 10.14
CA ASP A 55 -4.06 9.35 10.79
C ASP A 55 -3.19 10.14 9.80
N LYS A 56 -2.61 11.21 10.31
CA LYS A 56 -1.54 11.96 9.66
C LYS A 56 -0.19 11.51 10.22
N VAL A 57 0.85 11.68 9.42
CA VAL A 57 2.22 11.41 9.86
C VAL A 57 2.60 12.41 10.95
N CYS A 58 3.12 11.89 12.07
CA CYS A 58 3.61 12.68 13.20
C CYS A 58 5.12 12.56 13.31
N LEU A 59 5.77 13.59 13.87
CA LEU A 59 7.22 13.60 14.04
C LEU A 59 7.72 12.38 14.84
N THR A 60 6.96 11.95 15.84
CA THR A 60 7.33 10.79 16.67
C THR A 60 7.28 9.46 15.91
N ASN A 61 6.69 9.43 14.72
CA ASN A 61 6.65 8.21 13.89
C ASN A 61 7.97 7.91 13.18
N LEU A 62 8.88 8.88 13.11
CA LEU A 62 10.11 8.77 12.31
C LEU A 62 11.00 7.60 12.72
N ASN A 63 10.95 7.19 13.98
CA ASN A 63 11.83 6.15 14.50
C ASN A 63 11.43 4.73 14.07
N ARG A 64 10.20 4.53 13.54
CA ARG A 64 9.71 3.17 13.27
C ARG A 64 8.76 3.03 12.09
N GLN A 65 8.21 4.11 11.55
CA GLN A 65 7.21 4.02 10.48
C GLN A 65 7.81 4.39 9.13
N ILE A 66 7.68 3.50 8.15
CA ILE A 66 8.27 3.69 6.83
C ILE A 66 7.72 4.90 6.08
N VAL A 67 6.46 5.28 6.35
CA VAL A 67 5.82 6.45 5.72
C VAL A 67 6.31 7.77 6.34
N ALA A 68 6.96 7.72 7.50
CA ALA A 68 7.30 8.90 8.28
C ALA A 68 8.69 9.41 7.92
N THR A 69 8.75 10.59 7.34
CA THR A 69 9.97 11.38 7.13
C THR A 69 9.68 12.82 7.49
N ARG A 70 10.71 13.66 7.62
CA ARG A 70 10.50 15.08 7.90
C ARG A 70 9.68 15.77 6.80
N LYS A 71 9.74 15.27 5.56
CA LYS A 71 8.96 15.82 4.44
C LYS A 71 7.49 15.42 4.50
N THR A 72 7.16 14.32 5.16
CA THR A 72 5.79 13.77 5.17
C THR A 72 5.00 14.13 6.41
N VAL A 73 5.62 14.68 7.46
CA VAL A 73 4.92 15.10 8.68
C VAL A 73 3.78 16.04 8.33
N GLY A 74 2.59 15.76 8.85
CA GLY A 74 1.38 16.53 8.60
C GLY A 74 0.55 16.03 7.42
N GLN A 75 1.07 15.14 6.58
CA GLN A 75 0.31 14.52 5.49
C GLN A 75 -0.43 13.29 5.99
N TYR A 76 -1.54 12.94 5.34
CA TYR A 76 -2.21 11.69 5.64
C TYR A 76 -1.33 10.49 5.29
N LYS A 77 -1.29 9.49 6.15
CA LYS A 77 -0.46 8.30 5.92
C LYS A 77 -0.84 7.57 4.65
N VAL A 78 -2.14 7.51 4.31
CA VAL A 78 -2.59 6.87 3.07
C VAL A 78 -2.08 7.61 1.83
N ASP A 79 -2.01 8.93 1.85
CA ASP A 79 -1.51 9.72 0.72
C ASP A 79 -0.01 9.51 0.52
N VAL A 80 0.75 9.48 1.61
CA VAL A 80 2.19 9.21 1.57
C VAL A 80 2.46 7.81 1.03
N ALA A 81 1.69 6.82 1.51
CA ALA A 81 1.81 5.46 1.04
C ALA A 81 1.47 5.32 -0.44
N GLU A 82 0.43 6.02 -0.93
CA GLU A 82 0.08 6.04 -2.34
C GLU A 82 1.21 6.58 -3.20
N GLN A 83 1.80 7.70 -2.80
CA GLN A 83 2.93 8.28 -3.52
C GLN A 83 4.09 7.30 -3.59
N ARG A 84 4.41 6.66 -2.48
CA ARG A 84 5.49 5.68 -2.40
C ARG A 84 5.23 4.46 -3.29
N ILE A 85 3.98 3.97 -3.31
CA ILE A 85 3.58 2.86 -4.18
C ILE A 85 3.81 3.24 -5.64
N HIS A 86 3.41 4.43 -6.06
CA HIS A 86 3.56 4.87 -7.44
C HIS A 86 5.01 5.14 -7.83
N GLU A 87 5.89 5.42 -6.88
CA GLU A 87 7.33 5.48 -7.11
C GLU A 87 7.92 4.08 -7.35
N ILE A 88 7.31 3.04 -6.75
CA ILE A 88 7.70 1.65 -6.97
C ILE A 88 7.15 1.13 -8.29
N ASP A 89 5.85 1.34 -8.53
CA ASP A 89 5.19 0.94 -9.77
C ASP A 89 3.97 1.85 -10.02
N PRO A 90 4.03 2.74 -11.02
CA PRO A 90 2.93 3.66 -11.30
C PRO A 90 1.67 2.98 -11.83
N ASN A 91 1.76 1.71 -12.23
CA ASN A 91 0.61 0.96 -12.76
C ASN A 91 -0.25 0.32 -11.67
N ILE A 92 0.19 0.30 -10.42
CA ILE A 92 -0.61 -0.22 -9.32
C ILE A 92 -1.80 0.72 -9.09
N LYS A 93 -3.00 0.13 -9.05
CA LYS A 93 -4.21 0.89 -8.75
C LYS A 93 -4.33 1.07 -7.25
N VAL A 94 -4.37 2.31 -6.77
CA VAL A 94 -4.46 2.63 -5.35
C VAL A 94 -5.75 3.37 -5.07
N THR A 95 -6.49 2.91 -4.06
CA THR A 95 -7.66 3.61 -3.53
C THR A 95 -7.39 3.92 -2.06
N THR A 96 -7.58 5.17 -1.66
CA THR A 96 -7.31 5.61 -0.29
C THR A 96 -8.60 5.95 0.44
N TYR A 97 -8.65 5.60 1.72
CA TYR A 97 -9.78 5.91 2.62
C TYR A 97 -9.22 6.56 3.88
N LYS A 98 -9.56 7.81 4.11
CA LYS A 98 -9.08 8.62 5.25
C LYS A 98 -10.01 8.46 6.46
N ILE A 99 -10.41 7.22 6.74
CA ILE A 99 -11.32 6.88 7.84
C ILE A 99 -10.90 5.57 8.49
N PHE A 100 -11.38 5.34 9.72
CA PHE A 100 -11.27 4.03 10.35
C PHE A 100 -12.37 3.10 9.84
N PHE A 101 -12.04 1.82 9.74
CA PHE A 101 -13.03 0.78 9.49
C PHE A 101 -13.68 0.41 10.81
N THR A 102 -14.97 0.76 10.95
CA THR A 102 -15.80 0.47 12.12
C THR A 102 -17.18 0.01 11.64
N PRO A 103 -18.03 -0.53 12.53
CA PRO A 103 -19.41 -0.83 12.12
C PRO A 103 -20.16 0.36 11.56
N GLU A 104 -19.86 1.58 12.04
CA GLU A 104 -20.51 2.80 11.56
C GLU A 104 -19.99 3.24 10.19
N THR A 105 -18.75 2.89 9.82
CA THR A 105 -18.12 3.32 8.56
C THR A 105 -18.07 2.22 7.51
N GLN A 106 -18.41 0.98 7.84
CA GLN A 106 -18.23 -0.16 6.92
C GLN A 106 -18.91 0.02 5.57
N ASP A 107 -20.05 0.74 5.52
CA ASP A 107 -20.80 0.96 4.29
C ASP A 107 -20.14 1.95 3.35
N GLN A 108 -19.11 2.67 3.80
CA GLN A 108 -18.35 3.60 2.99
C GLN A 108 -17.27 2.90 2.16
N PHE A 109 -17.05 1.61 2.38
CA PHE A 109 -16.02 0.83 1.69
C PHE A 109 -16.66 -0.06 0.62
N ASP A 110 -15.97 -0.17 -0.50
CA ASP A 110 -16.33 -1.09 -1.59
C ASP A 110 -15.13 -1.98 -1.89
N PHE A 111 -15.22 -3.23 -1.44
CA PHE A 111 -14.17 -4.23 -1.62
C PHE A 111 -14.54 -5.30 -2.65
N THR A 112 -15.58 -5.07 -3.44
CA THR A 112 -16.02 -6.02 -4.48
C THR A 112 -15.15 -5.97 -5.74
#